data_f7eae6ec57ff3f635adab29fd7692f46
#
_entry.id   f7eae6ec57ff3f635adab29fd7692f46
#
_cell.length_a   1.000
_cell.length_b   1.000
_cell.length_c   1.000
_cell.angle_alpha   90.00
_cell.angle_beta   90.00
_cell.angle_gamma   90.00
#
_symmetry.space_group_name_H-M   'P 1'
#
loop_
_entity.id
_entity.type
_entity.pdbx_description
1 polymer ?
#
loop_
_entity_poly.entity_id
_entity_poly.type
_entity_poly.pdbx_seq_one_letter_code
_entity_poly.pdbx_strand_id
1 'polypeptide(L)'
;MVYAYDRWQPTFDRMQKKDGILFHRGLPDPSHLTEWFGPTRGGVLVLDDLMEEGGQDKRVLDLFTKDSHYRNITVLYLTQDLFPPGKFSKTINRNAHYIVAFKNPRDQTGIRTILLQAFPDRWRQVLRLFKLVTSGPFGYLMFDVYPASDDRYRLWSCMLDSMLMRHVTQKQ
;
A
#
# COMPACT_ATOMS: atom_id res chain seq x y z
N MET A 1 1.35 0.57 16.71
CA MET A 1 1.72 0.16 15.33
C MET A 1 2.67 -1.02 15.41
N VAL A 2 2.53 -2.02 14.53
CA VAL A 2 3.47 -3.13 14.38
C VAL A 2 4.18 -2.99 13.03
N TYR A 3 5.49 -3.17 13.03
CA TYR A 3 6.33 -3.10 11.85
C TYR A 3 7.01 -4.46 11.65
N ALA A 4 6.53 -5.25 10.69
CA ALA A 4 7.08 -6.54 10.32
C ALA A 4 8.06 -6.37 9.15
N TYR A 5 9.26 -6.94 9.27
CA TYR A 5 10.38 -6.74 8.35
C TYR A 5 11.18 -8.03 8.13
N ASP A 6 11.89 -8.14 7.00
CA ASP A 6 12.83 -9.25 6.77
C ASP A 6 14.21 -8.95 7.38
N ARG A 7 14.80 -7.81 7.05
CA ARG A 7 16.16 -7.43 7.50
C ARG A 7 16.12 -6.11 8.25
N TRP A 8 16.88 -6.08 9.39
CA TRP A 8 17.04 -4.86 10.17
C TRP A 8 17.74 -3.76 9.34
N GLN A 9 17.21 -2.57 9.39
CA GLN A 9 17.78 -1.40 8.71
C GLN A 9 18.17 -0.32 9.73
N PRO A 10 19.25 0.47 9.48
CA PRO A 10 19.71 1.52 10.39
C PRO A 10 18.65 2.58 10.70
N THR A 11 17.68 2.76 9.80
CA THR A 11 16.56 3.67 10.03
C THR A 11 15.65 3.19 11.17
N PHE A 12 15.56 1.89 11.41
CA PHE A 12 14.74 1.32 12.49
C PHE A 12 15.26 1.68 13.87
N ASP A 13 16.57 1.89 14.05
CA ASP A 13 17.14 2.38 15.32
C ASP A 13 16.58 3.74 15.73
N ARG A 14 16.29 4.60 14.75
CA ARG A 14 15.66 5.90 15.01
C ARG A 14 14.16 5.77 15.25
N MET A 15 13.50 4.87 14.54
CA MET A 15 12.07 4.61 14.69
C MET A 15 11.77 3.93 16.01
N GLN A 16 12.64 3.03 16.48
CA GLN A 16 12.48 2.30 17.75
C GLN A 16 12.49 3.23 18.97
N LYS A 17 13.13 4.39 18.85
CA LYS A 17 13.10 5.43 19.91
C LYS A 17 11.75 6.13 20.04
N LYS A 18 10.83 5.92 19.10
CA LYS A 18 9.48 6.46 19.15
C LYS A 18 8.56 5.44 19.83
N ASP A 19 7.81 5.89 20.83
CA ASP A 19 6.85 5.05 21.52
C ASP A 19 5.75 4.54 20.56
N GLY A 20 5.26 3.34 20.84
CA GLY A 20 4.13 2.75 20.12
C GLY A 20 4.47 2.01 18.83
N ILE A 21 5.74 1.76 18.53
CA ILE A 21 6.16 0.92 17.40
C ILE A 21 6.75 -0.40 17.94
N LEU A 22 6.10 -1.51 17.63
CA LEU A 22 6.60 -2.86 17.87
C LEU A 22 7.25 -3.40 16.60
N PHE A 23 8.50 -3.81 16.65
CA PHE A 23 9.21 -4.44 15.55
C PHE A 23 9.12 -5.96 15.65
N HIS A 24 8.77 -6.62 14.53
CA HIS A 24 8.66 -8.06 14.41
C HIS A 24 9.41 -8.54 13.16
N ARG A 25 10.27 -9.54 13.31
CA ARG A 25 10.99 -10.11 12.18
C ARG A 25 10.16 -11.20 11.51
N GLY A 26 9.97 -11.10 10.19
CA GLY A 26 9.21 -12.04 9.37
C GLY A 26 7.71 -11.78 9.36
N LEU A 27 6.97 -12.67 8.70
CA LEU A 27 5.51 -12.59 8.63
C LEU A 27 4.88 -12.98 9.97
N PRO A 28 3.93 -12.16 10.48
CA PRO A 28 3.23 -12.50 11.72
C PRO A 28 2.32 -13.72 11.54
N ASP A 29 2.25 -14.55 12.58
CA ASP A 29 1.26 -15.61 12.67
C ASP A 29 -0.07 -15.10 13.24
N PRO A 30 -1.18 -15.81 13.06
CA PRO A 30 -2.50 -15.42 13.58
C PRO A 30 -2.52 -15.18 15.10
N SER A 31 -1.68 -15.89 15.86
CA SER A 31 -1.52 -15.70 17.31
C SER A 31 -0.95 -14.32 17.65
N HIS A 32 0.07 -13.87 16.90
CA HIS A 32 0.65 -12.53 17.06
C HIS A 32 -0.39 -11.43 16.78
N LEU A 33 -1.21 -11.61 15.73
CA LEU A 33 -2.27 -10.63 15.43
C LEU A 33 -3.29 -10.53 16.56
N THR A 34 -3.59 -11.66 17.20
CA THR A 34 -4.51 -11.69 18.35
C THR A 34 -3.92 -11.00 19.57
N GLU A 35 -2.65 -11.23 19.85
CA GLU A 35 -1.91 -10.61 20.96
C GLU A 35 -1.81 -9.08 20.77
N TRP A 36 -1.41 -8.62 19.58
CA TRP A 36 -1.13 -7.20 19.34
C TRP A 36 -2.37 -6.34 19.15
N PHE A 37 -3.35 -6.85 18.44
CA PHE A 37 -4.52 -6.07 18.04
C PHE A 37 -5.80 -6.50 18.74
N GLY A 38 -5.81 -7.66 19.40
CA GLY A 38 -7.02 -8.19 20.02
C GLY A 38 -8.17 -8.40 19.01
N PRO A 39 -9.38 -8.66 19.50
CA PRO A 39 -10.53 -8.84 18.62
C PRO A 39 -11.07 -7.53 18.02
N THR A 40 -10.89 -6.38 18.71
CA THR A 40 -11.52 -5.10 18.32
C THR A 40 -10.63 -3.86 18.51
N ARG A 41 -9.46 -4.00 19.12
CA ARG A 41 -8.56 -2.88 19.42
C ARG A 41 -8.08 -2.16 18.16
N GLY A 42 -7.84 -2.92 17.10
CA GLY A 42 -7.36 -2.40 15.84
C GLY A 42 -5.92 -1.86 15.87
N GLY A 43 -5.50 -1.28 14.77
CA GLY A 43 -4.19 -0.66 14.68
C GLY A 43 -3.61 -0.67 13.26
N VAL A 44 -2.30 -0.45 13.16
CA VAL A 44 -1.58 -0.45 11.88
C VAL A 44 -0.54 -1.57 11.88
N LEU A 45 -0.58 -2.40 10.84
CA LEU A 45 0.42 -3.41 10.53
C LEU A 45 1.16 -3.01 9.26
N VAL A 46 2.46 -2.83 9.35
CA VAL A 46 3.36 -2.61 8.20
C VAL A 46 4.06 -3.92 7.88
N LEU A 47 4.05 -4.31 6.61
CA LEU A 47 4.81 -5.43 6.06
C LEU A 47 5.87 -4.84 5.12
N ASP A 48 7.14 -4.92 5.49
CA ASP A 48 8.25 -4.30 4.76
C ASP A 48 9.25 -5.35 4.28
N ASP A 49 9.50 -5.34 2.97
CA ASP A 49 10.46 -6.25 2.28
C ASP A 49 10.18 -7.76 2.48
N LEU A 50 8.90 -8.12 2.67
CA LEU A 50 8.44 -9.49 2.83
C LEU A 50 7.83 -10.05 1.53
N MET A 51 8.36 -9.61 0.37
CA MET A 51 7.76 -9.88 -0.95
C MET A 51 7.89 -11.33 -1.39
N GLU A 52 9.04 -11.98 -1.13
CA GLU A 52 9.26 -13.38 -1.54
C GLU A 52 8.28 -14.31 -0.85
N GLU A 53 8.00 -14.06 0.41
CA GLU A 53 7.03 -14.82 1.20
C GLU A 53 5.60 -14.34 0.96
N GLY A 54 5.39 -13.01 0.92
CA GLY A 54 4.07 -12.39 0.95
C GLY A 54 3.19 -12.72 -0.26
N GLY A 55 3.76 -12.81 -1.46
CA GLY A 55 3.00 -13.15 -2.66
C GLY A 55 2.55 -14.60 -2.74
N GLN A 56 3.14 -15.51 -1.95
CA GLN A 56 2.84 -16.94 -1.91
C GLN A 56 2.24 -17.39 -0.59
N ASP A 57 2.35 -16.61 0.47
CA ASP A 57 1.89 -16.96 1.80
C ASP A 57 0.41 -16.61 1.99
N LYS A 58 -0.35 -17.61 2.44
CA LYS A 58 -1.78 -17.45 2.71
C LYS A 58 -2.05 -16.48 3.85
N ARG A 59 -1.12 -16.29 4.79
CA ARG A 59 -1.27 -15.35 5.91
C ARG A 59 -1.45 -13.91 5.39
N VAL A 60 -0.65 -13.51 4.38
CA VAL A 60 -0.79 -12.19 3.75
C VAL A 60 -2.10 -12.08 2.99
N LEU A 61 -2.51 -13.12 2.27
CA LEU A 61 -3.82 -13.14 1.62
C LEU A 61 -4.95 -12.95 2.64
N ASP A 62 -4.93 -13.70 3.75
CA ASP A 62 -5.96 -13.62 4.79
C ASP A 62 -5.99 -12.22 5.45
N LEU A 63 -4.83 -11.56 5.64
CA LEU A 63 -4.77 -10.16 6.09
C LEU A 63 -5.57 -9.22 5.17
N PHE A 64 -5.43 -9.34 3.84
CA PHE A 64 -6.11 -8.48 2.88
C PHE A 64 -7.57 -8.84 2.62
N THR A 65 -7.97 -10.07 2.91
CA THR A 65 -9.33 -10.55 2.59
C THR A 65 -10.23 -10.69 3.82
N LYS A 66 -9.68 -10.84 5.01
CA LYS A 66 -10.43 -11.18 6.22
C LYS A 66 -9.97 -10.41 7.45
N ASP A 67 -8.70 -10.62 7.87
CA ASP A 67 -8.23 -10.18 9.19
C ASP A 67 -8.26 -8.67 9.37
N SER A 68 -7.98 -7.89 8.31
CA SER A 68 -8.06 -6.43 8.36
C SER A 68 -9.45 -5.94 8.76
N HIS A 69 -10.49 -6.56 8.23
CA HIS A 69 -11.89 -6.22 8.57
C HIS A 69 -12.27 -6.65 9.98
N TYR A 70 -12.05 -7.93 10.30
CA TYR A 70 -12.48 -8.48 11.59
C TYR A 70 -11.76 -7.88 12.78
N ARG A 71 -10.51 -7.44 12.62
CA ARG A 71 -9.67 -6.90 13.69
C ARG A 71 -9.50 -5.38 13.63
N ASN A 72 -10.15 -4.70 12.68
CA ASN A 72 -10.00 -3.26 12.45
C ASN A 72 -8.53 -2.84 12.25
N ILE A 73 -7.77 -3.61 11.45
CA ILE A 73 -6.35 -3.37 11.18
C ILE A 73 -6.20 -2.68 9.83
N THR A 74 -5.43 -1.60 9.79
CA THR A 74 -4.92 -1.04 8.54
C THR A 74 -3.62 -1.75 8.18
N VAL A 75 -3.58 -2.43 7.03
CA VAL A 75 -2.39 -3.11 6.53
C VAL A 75 -1.69 -2.24 5.50
N LEU A 76 -0.40 -1.95 5.73
CA LEU A 76 0.49 -1.29 4.78
C LEU A 76 1.48 -2.32 4.26
N TYR A 77 1.40 -2.66 2.98
CA TYR A 77 2.29 -3.61 2.33
C TYR A 77 3.26 -2.84 1.42
N LEU A 78 4.51 -2.76 1.84
CA LEU A 78 5.57 -2.06 1.13
C LEU A 78 6.26 -3.04 0.18
N THR A 79 6.19 -2.77 -1.12
CA THR A 79 6.72 -3.63 -2.16
C THR A 79 7.57 -2.83 -3.14
N GLN A 80 8.56 -3.47 -3.76
CA GLN A 80 9.38 -2.86 -4.81
C GLN A 80 8.66 -2.86 -6.16
N ASP A 81 7.78 -3.83 -6.39
CA ASP A 81 6.99 -4.00 -7.60
C ASP A 81 5.50 -3.79 -7.31
N LEU A 82 4.80 -3.14 -8.23
CA LEU A 82 3.34 -2.98 -8.13
C LEU A 82 2.58 -4.30 -8.25
N PHE A 83 3.14 -5.25 -8.98
CA PHE A 83 2.61 -6.60 -9.16
C PHE A 83 3.69 -7.63 -8.85
N PRO A 84 4.04 -7.83 -7.56
CA PRO A 84 5.04 -8.81 -7.20
C PRO A 84 4.60 -10.20 -7.66
N PRO A 85 5.54 -11.07 -8.06
CA PRO A 85 5.22 -12.45 -8.42
C PRO A 85 4.65 -13.20 -7.22
N GLY A 86 3.72 -14.14 -7.47
CA GLY A 86 3.18 -15.00 -6.42
C GLY A 86 1.74 -15.44 -6.67
N LYS A 87 1.41 -16.58 -6.12
CA LYS A 87 0.10 -17.25 -6.28
C LYS A 87 -1.07 -16.35 -5.86
N PHE A 88 -0.88 -15.55 -4.81
CA PHE A 88 -1.92 -14.73 -4.21
C PHE A 88 -1.83 -13.24 -4.56
N SER A 89 -0.74 -12.81 -5.20
CA SER A 89 -0.46 -11.39 -5.50
C SER A 89 -1.60 -10.69 -6.22
N LYS A 90 -2.23 -11.35 -7.20
CA LYS A 90 -3.37 -10.79 -7.92
C LYS A 90 -4.58 -10.55 -7.00
N THR A 91 -4.84 -11.47 -6.06
CA THR A 91 -5.95 -11.33 -5.11
C THR A 91 -5.65 -10.26 -4.08
N ILE A 92 -4.43 -10.19 -3.55
CA ILE A 92 -3.97 -9.14 -2.63
C ILE A 92 -4.16 -7.77 -3.27
N ASN A 93 -3.65 -7.57 -4.49
CA ASN A 93 -3.79 -6.29 -5.22
C ASN A 93 -5.26 -5.89 -5.45
N ARG A 94 -6.14 -6.84 -5.74
CA ARG A 94 -7.57 -6.57 -5.94
C ARG A 94 -8.31 -6.18 -4.66
N ASN A 95 -7.79 -6.55 -3.50
CA ASN A 95 -8.35 -6.21 -2.20
C ASN A 95 -7.68 -4.97 -1.57
N ALA A 96 -6.67 -4.40 -2.20
CA ALA A 96 -6.11 -3.13 -1.77
C ALA A 96 -7.14 -2.02 -2.00
N HIS A 97 -7.37 -1.18 -1.01
CA HIS A 97 -8.23 0.00 -1.11
C HIS A 97 -7.48 1.21 -1.67
N TYR A 98 -6.20 1.29 -1.37
CA TYR A 98 -5.31 2.37 -1.80
C TYR A 98 -4.03 1.81 -2.37
N ILE A 99 -3.55 2.40 -3.45
CA ILE A 99 -2.27 2.07 -4.06
C ILE A 99 -1.45 3.34 -4.12
N VAL A 100 -0.31 3.38 -3.43
CA VAL A 100 0.62 4.51 -3.45
C VAL A 100 1.80 4.15 -4.35
N ALA A 101 1.91 4.82 -5.49
CA ALA A 101 2.94 4.55 -6.46
C ALA A 101 3.98 5.66 -6.53
N PHE A 102 5.24 5.28 -6.39
CA PHE A 102 6.41 6.12 -6.61
C PHE A 102 6.95 5.91 -8.03
N LYS A 103 7.76 6.85 -8.48
CA LYS A 103 8.44 6.71 -9.78
C LYS A 103 9.42 5.53 -9.73
N ASN A 104 9.13 4.51 -10.53
CA ASN A 104 10.06 3.41 -10.79
C ASN A 104 10.35 3.33 -12.30
N PRO A 105 11.55 3.75 -12.77
CA PRO A 105 11.90 3.68 -14.18
C PRO A 105 11.91 2.26 -14.76
N ARG A 106 12.05 1.24 -13.90
CA ARG A 106 12.11 -0.18 -14.30
C ARG A 106 10.74 -0.84 -14.42
N ASP A 107 9.70 -0.30 -13.73
CA ASP A 107 8.33 -0.83 -13.75
C ASP A 107 7.33 0.14 -14.34
N GLN A 108 7.54 0.53 -15.59
CA GLN A 108 6.56 1.34 -16.34
C GLN A 108 5.32 0.53 -16.73
N THR A 109 5.45 -0.78 -16.86
CA THR A 109 4.35 -1.68 -17.21
C THR A 109 3.35 -1.80 -16.07
N GLY A 110 3.80 -1.89 -14.83
CA GLY A 110 2.94 -1.95 -13.65
C GLY A 110 2.05 -0.72 -13.53
N ILE A 111 2.62 0.48 -13.63
CA ILE A 111 1.85 1.73 -13.65
C ILE A 111 0.82 1.72 -14.78
N ARG A 112 1.22 1.39 -16.00
CA ARG A 112 0.29 1.34 -17.12
C ARG A 112 -0.87 0.37 -16.89
N THR A 113 -0.60 -0.77 -16.30
CA THR A 113 -1.61 -1.79 -15.98
C THR A 113 -2.64 -1.24 -15.00
N ILE A 114 -2.22 -0.61 -13.89
CA ILE A 114 -3.13 0.03 -12.92
C ILE A 114 -3.99 1.09 -13.62
N LEU A 115 -3.37 1.96 -14.43
CA LEU A 115 -4.08 3.03 -15.10
C LEU A 115 -5.14 2.52 -16.09
N LEU A 116 -4.84 1.46 -16.82
CA LEU A 116 -5.80 0.83 -17.75
C LEU A 116 -6.94 0.13 -17.00
N GLN A 117 -6.68 -0.43 -15.83
CA GLN A 117 -7.70 -1.11 -15.02
C GLN A 117 -8.60 -0.12 -14.28
N ALA A 118 -8.02 0.90 -13.65
CA ALA A 118 -8.76 1.83 -12.79
C ALA A 118 -9.32 3.04 -13.56
N PHE A 119 -8.69 3.44 -14.67
CA PHE A 119 -9.05 4.65 -15.43
C PHE A 119 -9.01 4.39 -16.95
N PRO A 120 -9.77 3.41 -17.51
CA PRO A 120 -9.64 2.97 -18.90
C PRO A 120 -9.81 4.12 -19.91
N ASP A 121 -10.77 5.01 -19.68
CA ASP A 121 -11.10 6.10 -20.62
C ASP A 121 -10.10 7.26 -20.56
N ARG A 122 -9.35 7.42 -19.47
CA ARG A 122 -8.48 8.58 -19.21
C ARG A 122 -7.08 8.23 -18.72
N TRP A 123 -6.65 6.99 -18.90
CA TRP A 123 -5.34 6.53 -18.43
C TRP A 123 -4.17 7.39 -18.90
N ARG A 124 -4.23 7.98 -20.13
CA ARG A 124 -3.17 8.86 -20.63
C ARG A 124 -3.08 10.18 -19.86
N GLN A 125 -4.22 10.71 -19.41
CA GLN A 125 -4.27 11.94 -18.61
C GLN A 125 -3.69 11.66 -17.22
N VAL A 126 -4.09 10.53 -16.61
CA VAL A 126 -3.58 10.13 -15.30
C VAL A 126 -2.09 9.80 -15.36
N LEU A 127 -1.60 9.22 -16.47
CA LEU A 127 -0.17 8.99 -16.69
C LEU A 127 0.63 10.31 -16.73
N ARG A 128 0.09 11.35 -17.38
CA ARG A 128 0.73 12.68 -17.38
C ARG A 128 0.78 13.27 -15.98
N LEU A 129 -0.32 13.17 -15.24
CA LEU A 129 -0.37 13.60 -13.83
C LEU A 129 0.66 12.84 -13.00
N PHE A 130 0.69 11.51 -13.09
CA PHE A 130 1.67 10.68 -12.39
C PHE A 130 3.11 11.13 -12.65
N LYS A 131 3.48 11.33 -13.92
CA LYS A 131 4.81 11.82 -14.29
C LYS A 131 5.12 13.20 -13.70
N LEU A 132 4.12 14.08 -13.64
CA LEU A 132 4.26 15.41 -13.07
C LEU A 132 4.52 15.36 -11.55
N VAL A 133 3.64 14.69 -10.80
CA VAL A 133 3.74 14.65 -9.32
C VAL A 133 4.90 13.80 -8.82
N THR A 134 5.41 12.87 -9.63
CA THR A 134 6.57 12.04 -9.30
C THR A 134 7.87 12.54 -9.94
N SER A 135 7.92 13.77 -10.46
CA SER A 135 9.13 14.32 -11.08
C SER A 135 10.21 14.68 -10.05
N GLY A 136 9.81 15.11 -8.86
CA GLY A 136 10.69 15.44 -7.75
C GLY A 136 11.05 14.24 -6.87
N PRO A 137 12.00 14.40 -5.94
CA PRO A 137 12.34 13.37 -4.97
C PRO A 137 11.15 13.07 -4.06
N PHE A 138 10.96 11.79 -3.76
CA PHE A 138 9.86 11.28 -2.91
C PHE A 138 8.44 11.59 -3.42
N GLY A 139 8.30 12.08 -4.65
CA GLY A 139 6.99 12.32 -5.27
C GLY A 139 6.24 11.00 -5.48
N TYR A 140 4.94 11.00 -5.18
CA TYR A 140 4.06 9.86 -5.34
C TYR A 140 2.67 10.27 -5.81
N LEU A 141 1.95 9.30 -6.37
CA LEU A 141 0.51 9.41 -6.62
C LEU A 141 -0.21 8.27 -5.90
N MET A 142 -1.20 8.60 -5.08
CA MET A 142 -2.08 7.63 -4.48
C MET A 142 -3.35 7.47 -5.32
N PHE A 143 -3.67 6.24 -5.61
CA PHE A 143 -4.90 5.81 -6.26
C PHE A 143 -5.86 5.29 -5.20
N ASP A 144 -6.99 5.94 -5.04
CA ASP A 144 -8.11 5.44 -4.27
C ASP A 144 -8.93 4.52 -5.18
N VAL A 145 -8.79 3.21 -4.97
CA VAL A 145 -9.49 2.18 -5.73
C VAL A 145 -10.61 1.53 -4.91
N TYR A 146 -10.95 2.10 -3.75
CA TYR A 146 -12.04 1.63 -2.93
C TYR A 146 -13.38 1.80 -3.65
N PRO A 147 -14.22 0.75 -3.74
CA PRO A 147 -15.44 0.79 -4.56
C PRO A 147 -16.44 1.88 -4.19
N ALA A 148 -16.54 2.24 -2.90
CA ALA A 148 -17.48 3.25 -2.43
C ALA A 148 -16.97 4.70 -2.55
N SER A 149 -15.71 4.91 -2.98
CA SER A 149 -15.16 6.26 -3.15
C SER A 149 -15.74 6.97 -4.37
N ASP A 150 -15.90 8.29 -4.26
CA ASP A 150 -16.38 9.14 -5.35
C ASP A 150 -15.37 9.15 -6.52
N ASP A 151 -15.82 8.80 -7.71
CA ASP A 151 -14.98 8.70 -8.92
C ASP A 151 -14.25 9.99 -9.29
N ARG A 152 -14.75 11.16 -8.84
CA ARG A 152 -14.12 12.46 -9.07
C ARG A 152 -12.84 12.66 -8.28
N TYR A 153 -12.69 11.94 -7.15
CA TYR A 153 -11.66 12.20 -6.14
C TYR A 153 -10.79 10.99 -5.84
N ARG A 154 -10.44 10.22 -6.87
CA ARG A 154 -9.65 9.00 -6.73
C ARG A 154 -8.13 9.18 -6.79
N LEU A 155 -7.65 10.43 -6.98
CA LEU A 155 -6.23 10.71 -7.16
C LEU A 155 -5.75 11.73 -6.13
N TRP A 156 -4.68 11.39 -5.40
CA TRP A 156 -4.14 12.19 -4.32
C TRP A 156 -2.62 12.25 -4.40
N SER A 157 -2.04 13.42 -4.11
CA SER A 157 -0.60 13.60 -3.93
C SER A 157 -0.32 14.51 -2.74
N CYS A 158 0.94 14.58 -2.30
CA CYS A 158 1.38 15.44 -1.20
C CYS A 158 0.63 15.24 0.13
N MET A 159 0.14 14.02 0.41
CA MET A 159 -0.64 13.75 1.62
C MET A 159 0.16 13.89 2.92
N LEU A 160 1.49 13.74 2.83
CA LEU A 160 2.40 13.84 3.98
C LEU A 160 2.99 15.24 4.16
N ASP A 161 2.71 16.13 3.22
CA ASP A 161 3.13 17.52 3.27
C ASP A 161 2.03 18.40 3.88
N SER A 162 2.37 19.64 4.20
CA SER A 162 1.43 20.64 4.73
C SER A 162 0.31 21.02 3.74
N MET A 163 0.45 20.66 2.46
CA MET A 163 -0.53 20.88 1.40
C MET A 163 -0.99 19.56 0.79
N LEU A 164 -2.13 19.05 1.27
CA LEU A 164 -2.82 17.94 0.64
C LEU A 164 -3.37 18.35 -0.73
N MET A 165 -2.94 17.72 -1.81
CA MET A 165 -3.47 17.94 -3.15
C MET A 165 -4.39 16.80 -3.59
N ARG A 166 -5.65 17.15 -3.85
CA ARG A 166 -6.66 16.28 -4.45
C ARG A 166 -6.81 16.64 -5.92
N HIS A 167 -6.70 15.64 -6.78
CA HIS A 167 -6.83 15.84 -8.22
C HIS A 167 -8.22 15.43 -8.69
N VAL A 168 -8.97 16.42 -9.19
CA VAL A 168 -10.30 16.21 -9.76
C VAL A 168 -10.16 15.68 -11.18
N THR A 169 -10.77 14.53 -11.45
CA THR A 169 -10.84 13.97 -12.79
C THR A 169 -12.20 14.32 -13.40
N GLN A 170 -12.23 15.30 -14.31
CA GLN A 170 -13.45 15.60 -15.07
C GLN A 170 -13.64 14.57 -16.18
N LYS A 171 -14.87 14.07 -16.33
CA LYS A 171 -15.29 13.36 -17.56
C LYS A 171 -15.42 14.41 -18.64
N GLN A 172 -14.70 14.23 -19.75
CA GLN A 172 -15.01 14.93 -21.02
C GLN A 172 -16.20 14.27 -21.66
#